data_097d5e74134da02b30cb6c8f85bced89
#
_entry.id   097d5e74134da02b30cb6c8f85bced89
#
_cell.length_a   1.000
_cell.length_b   1.000
_cell.length_c   1.000
_cell.angle_alpha   90.00
_cell.angle_beta   90.00
_cell.angle_gamma   90.00
#
_symmetry.space_group_name_H-M   'P 1'
#
loop_
_entity.id
_entity.type
_entity.pdbx_description
1 polymer ?
#
loop_
_entity_poly.entity_id
_entity_poly.type
_entity_poly.pdbx_seq_one_letter_code
_entity_poly.pdbx_strand_id
1 'polypeptide(L)'
;MLVIVAFVACAASALTVVSGFGLGTLLMPVVAWFMPVEQAVATTGVVHFLNSLFKFALIGRHARWPIVWRFGLPALAASLLGAWWLVRLSAQPPLAIYTLGGLTLQVSSARLLIAALLVVFVLVEWVPGWKALTVPARWMPLGGVLSGLAGGVSGMQGALRSAFLARAGMDTTTFVATGVAIACLIDVSRVGVYASMLTRPGVSLDLPLVATAVVAAFAGALAGRRYLERLAMTTVRSLIAVLLLVMAIAMAAGLL
;
A
#
# COMPACT_ATOMS: atom_id res chain seq x y z
N MET A 1 -0.23 21.00 2.09
CA MET A 1 -0.40 19.59 2.47
C MET A 1 -1.68 19.00 1.89
N LEU A 2 -2.88 19.43 2.30
CA LEU A 2 -4.16 18.82 1.88
C LEU A 2 -4.33 18.72 0.36
N VAL A 3 -3.99 19.76 -0.40
CA VAL A 3 -4.11 19.76 -1.88
C VAL A 3 -3.22 18.70 -2.53
N ILE A 4 -1.97 18.57 -2.06
CA ILE A 4 -1.04 17.57 -2.59
C ILE A 4 -1.55 16.16 -2.29
N VAL A 5 -1.99 15.92 -1.05
CA VAL A 5 -2.53 14.61 -0.62
C VAL A 5 -3.81 14.29 -1.39
N ALA A 6 -4.72 15.24 -1.59
CA ALA A 6 -5.92 15.06 -2.39
C ALA A 6 -5.60 14.70 -3.84
N PHE A 7 -4.69 15.44 -4.47
CA PHE A 7 -4.27 15.16 -5.85
C PHE A 7 -3.68 13.76 -6.00
N VAL A 8 -2.76 13.40 -5.10
CA VAL A 8 -2.11 12.08 -5.11
C VAL A 8 -3.12 10.97 -4.82
N ALA A 9 -4.02 11.15 -3.84
CA ALA A 9 -5.06 10.18 -3.52
C ALA A 9 -6.00 9.95 -4.71
N CYS A 10 -6.42 11.01 -5.39
CA CYS A 10 -7.24 10.95 -6.59
C CYS A 10 -6.52 10.20 -7.72
N ALA A 11 -5.32 10.64 -8.08
CA ALA A 11 -4.53 10.05 -9.15
C ALA A 11 -4.19 8.58 -8.89
N ALA A 12 -3.72 8.26 -7.66
CA ALA A 12 -3.38 6.91 -7.26
C ALA A 12 -4.59 5.98 -7.22
N SER A 13 -5.74 6.47 -6.76
CA SER A 13 -6.98 5.68 -6.76
C SER A 13 -7.48 5.41 -8.18
N ALA A 14 -7.39 6.39 -9.06
CA ALA A 14 -7.71 6.24 -10.47
C ALA A 14 -6.82 5.16 -11.12
N LEU A 15 -5.50 5.24 -10.91
CA LEU A 15 -4.53 4.25 -11.42
C LEU A 15 -4.83 2.83 -10.92
N THR A 16 -5.30 2.68 -9.69
CA THR A 16 -5.62 1.35 -9.11
C THR A 16 -6.71 0.62 -9.88
N VAL A 17 -7.62 1.33 -10.56
CA VAL A 17 -8.71 0.71 -11.34
C VAL A 17 -8.16 -0.02 -12.57
N VAL A 18 -7.04 0.44 -13.12
CA VAL A 18 -6.42 -0.14 -14.32
C VAL A 18 -5.30 -1.13 -13.95
N SER A 19 -4.45 -0.76 -12.99
CA SER A 19 -3.28 -1.56 -12.62
C SER A 19 -3.56 -2.60 -11.53
N GLY A 20 -4.67 -2.46 -10.79
CA GLY A 20 -4.98 -3.27 -9.63
C GLY A 20 -4.18 -2.90 -8.36
N PHE A 21 -3.26 -1.91 -8.44
CA PHE A 21 -2.45 -1.41 -7.31
C PHE A 21 -2.13 0.08 -7.51
N GLY A 22 -1.70 0.76 -6.45
CA GLY A 22 -1.20 2.15 -6.55
C GLY A 22 -1.56 3.05 -5.38
N LEU A 23 -2.77 2.96 -4.80
CA LEU A 23 -3.17 3.92 -3.76
C LEU A 23 -2.22 3.88 -2.56
N GLY A 24 -2.01 2.72 -1.94
CA GLY A 24 -1.09 2.59 -0.81
C GLY A 24 0.36 2.90 -1.20
N THR A 25 0.75 2.52 -2.42
CA THR A 25 2.12 2.66 -2.92
C THR A 25 2.51 4.12 -3.18
N LEU A 26 1.56 4.97 -3.61
CA LEU A 26 1.81 6.39 -3.89
C LEU A 26 1.46 7.29 -2.73
N LEU A 27 0.35 7.00 -2.04
CA LEU A 27 -0.15 7.90 -1.00
C LEU A 27 0.72 7.84 0.27
N MET A 28 1.16 6.64 0.69
CA MET A 28 1.93 6.49 1.92
C MET A 28 3.26 7.27 1.88
N PRO A 29 4.10 7.17 0.82
CA PRO A 29 5.29 7.98 0.73
C PRO A 29 5.03 9.49 0.82
N VAL A 30 3.99 9.97 0.13
CA VAL A 30 3.66 11.40 0.14
C VAL A 30 3.17 11.87 1.50
N VAL A 31 2.36 11.07 2.19
CA VAL A 31 1.89 11.40 3.54
C VAL A 31 3.05 11.38 4.54
N ALA A 32 4.03 10.47 4.38
CA ALA A 32 5.22 10.38 5.22
C ALA A 32 6.15 11.62 5.16
N TRP A 33 6.00 12.49 4.15
CA TRP A 33 6.69 13.79 4.13
C TRP A 33 6.13 14.79 5.14
N PHE A 34 4.92 14.58 5.62
CA PHE A 34 4.21 15.55 6.47
C PHE A 34 3.99 15.05 7.89
N MET A 35 4.23 13.76 8.16
CA MET A 35 4.03 13.16 9.48
C MET A 35 4.95 11.96 9.70
N PRO A 36 5.17 11.50 10.95
CA PRO A 36 5.93 10.29 11.23
C PRO A 36 5.44 9.09 10.42
N VAL A 37 6.40 8.26 9.97
CA VAL A 37 6.12 7.15 9.03
C VAL A 37 5.05 6.19 9.56
N GLU A 38 5.03 5.92 10.84
CA GLU A 38 4.05 5.05 11.49
C GLU A 38 2.63 5.63 11.40
N GLN A 39 2.50 6.95 11.59
CA GLN A 39 1.22 7.65 11.42
C GLN A 39 0.81 7.70 9.94
N ALA A 40 1.77 7.89 9.04
CA ALA A 40 1.53 7.87 7.60
C ALA A 40 1.01 6.51 7.13
N VAL A 41 1.59 5.41 7.63
CA VAL A 41 1.12 4.04 7.34
C VAL A 41 -0.29 3.82 7.88
N ALA A 42 -0.58 4.23 9.11
CA ALA A 42 -1.91 4.10 9.71
C ALA A 42 -2.96 4.94 8.95
N THR A 43 -2.66 6.23 8.70
CA THR A 43 -3.51 7.16 7.94
C THR A 43 -3.83 6.63 6.55
N THR A 44 -2.79 6.23 5.82
CA THR A 44 -2.95 5.66 4.47
C THR A 44 -3.70 4.34 4.52
N GLY A 45 -3.54 3.56 5.59
CA GLY A 45 -4.28 2.34 5.84
C GLY A 45 -5.78 2.57 5.88
N VAL A 46 -6.22 3.57 6.63
CA VAL A 46 -7.65 3.95 6.73
C VAL A 46 -8.18 4.44 5.37
N VAL A 47 -7.45 5.33 4.70
CA VAL A 47 -7.85 5.83 3.36
C VAL A 47 -7.96 4.69 2.35
N HIS A 48 -6.98 3.77 2.35
CA HIS A 48 -6.97 2.61 1.45
C HIS A 48 -8.14 1.67 1.74
N PHE A 49 -8.42 1.41 3.00
CA PHE A 49 -9.53 0.56 3.42
C PHE A 49 -10.88 1.13 2.96
N LEU A 50 -11.15 2.40 3.26
CA LEU A 50 -12.40 3.05 2.86
C LEU A 50 -12.56 3.10 1.33
N ASN A 51 -11.48 3.39 0.60
CA ASN A 51 -11.49 3.33 -0.86
C ASN A 51 -11.69 1.91 -1.40
N SER A 52 -11.12 0.90 -0.73
CA SER A 52 -11.34 -0.51 -1.09
C SER A 52 -12.79 -0.93 -0.84
N LEU A 53 -13.39 -0.53 0.27
CA LEU A 53 -14.83 -0.75 0.55
C LEU A 53 -15.72 -0.08 -0.49
N PHE A 54 -15.43 1.16 -0.85
CA PHE A 54 -16.15 1.87 -1.88
C PHE A 54 -16.11 1.14 -3.23
N LYS A 55 -14.92 0.72 -3.67
CA LYS A 55 -14.75 -0.07 -4.89
C LYS A 55 -15.44 -1.43 -4.80
N PHE A 56 -15.36 -2.07 -3.64
CA PHE A 56 -16.03 -3.35 -3.40
C PHE A 56 -17.55 -3.23 -3.51
N ALA A 57 -18.14 -2.16 -3.00
CA ALA A 57 -19.56 -1.88 -3.17
C ALA A 57 -19.96 -1.72 -4.65
N LEU A 58 -19.07 -1.15 -5.49
CA LEU A 58 -19.34 -0.93 -6.91
C LEU A 58 -19.19 -2.19 -7.77
N ILE A 59 -18.15 -3.01 -7.52
CA ILE A 59 -17.76 -4.11 -8.42
C ILE A 59 -17.57 -5.45 -7.72
N GLY A 60 -17.70 -5.55 -6.41
CA GLY A 60 -17.39 -6.74 -5.61
C GLY A 60 -18.19 -7.99 -6.00
N ARG A 61 -19.37 -7.83 -6.61
CA ARG A 61 -20.18 -8.94 -7.16
C ARG A 61 -19.43 -9.78 -8.23
N HIS A 62 -18.44 -9.19 -8.90
CA HIS A 62 -17.62 -9.87 -9.90
C HIS A 62 -16.39 -10.56 -9.31
N ALA A 63 -16.20 -10.54 -8.00
CA ALA A 63 -15.05 -11.16 -7.35
C ALA A 63 -15.10 -12.69 -7.48
N ARG A 64 -13.94 -13.28 -7.78
CA ARG A 64 -13.78 -14.74 -7.84
C ARG A 64 -13.48 -15.30 -6.45
N TRP A 65 -14.53 -15.61 -5.70
CA TRP A 65 -14.47 -15.99 -4.29
C TRP A 65 -13.52 -17.14 -3.95
N PRO A 66 -13.39 -18.20 -4.75
CA PRO A 66 -12.38 -19.24 -4.47
C PRO A 66 -10.95 -18.70 -4.41
N ILE A 67 -10.62 -17.70 -5.24
CA ILE A 67 -9.31 -17.02 -5.21
C ILE A 67 -9.24 -16.09 -4.00
N VAL A 68 -10.32 -15.35 -3.71
CA VAL A 68 -10.38 -14.47 -2.53
C VAL A 68 -10.04 -15.24 -1.26
N TRP A 69 -10.65 -16.40 -1.04
CA TRP A 69 -10.38 -17.19 0.16
C TRP A 69 -9.00 -17.83 0.14
N ARG A 70 -8.58 -18.39 -0.98
CA ARG A 70 -7.29 -19.09 -1.09
C ARG A 70 -6.09 -18.16 -0.94
N PHE A 71 -6.19 -16.93 -1.40
CA PHE A 71 -5.17 -15.88 -1.26
C PHE A 71 -5.42 -15.03 -0.01
N GLY A 72 -6.65 -14.62 0.22
CA GLY A 72 -7.03 -13.62 1.21
C GLY A 72 -6.92 -14.10 2.65
N LEU A 73 -7.25 -15.36 2.97
CA LEU A 73 -7.11 -15.87 4.35
C LEU A 73 -5.64 -15.91 4.80
N PRO A 74 -4.70 -16.48 4.02
CA PRO A 74 -3.27 -16.38 4.36
C PRO A 74 -2.79 -14.93 4.42
N ALA A 75 -3.30 -14.07 3.52
CA ALA A 75 -2.93 -12.65 3.50
C ALA A 75 -3.43 -11.89 4.74
N LEU A 76 -4.64 -12.18 5.21
CA LEU A 76 -5.20 -11.62 6.44
C LEU A 76 -4.35 -11.98 7.65
N ALA A 77 -4.04 -13.27 7.83
CA ALA A 77 -3.21 -13.74 8.95
C ALA A 77 -1.80 -13.12 8.91
N ALA A 78 -1.18 -13.10 7.73
CA ALA A 78 0.14 -12.50 7.54
C ALA A 78 0.13 -10.98 7.74
N SER A 79 -0.96 -10.30 7.37
CA SER A 79 -1.12 -8.86 7.57
C SER A 79 -1.25 -8.49 9.05
N LEU A 80 -1.94 -9.29 9.86
CA LEU A 80 -1.95 -9.12 11.32
C LEU A 80 -0.53 -9.17 11.89
N LEU A 81 0.26 -10.16 11.46
CA LEU A 81 1.65 -10.31 11.90
C LEU A 81 2.52 -9.13 11.43
N GLY A 82 2.39 -8.72 10.18
CA GLY A 82 3.13 -7.58 9.64
C GLY A 82 2.80 -6.26 10.35
N ALA A 83 1.52 -6.00 10.60
CA ALA A 83 1.07 -4.82 11.33
C ALA A 83 1.53 -4.84 12.79
N TRP A 84 1.45 -5.99 13.46
CA TRP A 84 1.98 -6.17 14.81
C TRP A 84 3.49 -5.91 14.86
N TRP A 85 4.25 -6.41 13.89
CA TRP A 85 5.69 -6.12 13.77
C TRP A 85 5.96 -4.63 13.63
N LEU A 86 5.25 -3.93 12.76
CA LEU A 86 5.40 -2.48 12.61
C LEU A 86 5.19 -1.78 13.96
N VAL A 87 4.07 -2.09 14.66
CA VAL A 87 3.76 -1.49 15.96
C VAL A 87 4.86 -1.76 17.00
N ARG A 88 5.44 -2.95 17.00
CA ARG A 88 6.55 -3.33 17.91
C ARG A 88 7.84 -2.61 17.56
N LEU A 89 8.21 -2.57 16.27
CA LEU A 89 9.43 -1.91 15.82
C LEU A 89 9.37 -0.38 16.01
N SER A 90 8.20 0.21 15.82
CA SER A 90 7.98 1.65 16.03
C SER A 90 8.07 2.06 17.51
N ALA A 91 7.95 1.12 18.44
CA ALA A 91 8.11 1.37 19.86
C ALA A 91 9.57 1.27 20.35
N GLN A 92 10.49 0.83 19.49
CA GLN A 92 11.90 0.69 19.83
C GLN A 92 12.63 2.05 19.72
N PRO A 93 13.68 2.27 20.53
CA PRO A 93 14.54 3.44 20.36
C PRO A 93 15.20 3.42 18.97
N PRO A 94 15.56 4.60 18.44
CA PRO A 94 16.29 4.67 17.18
C PRO A 94 17.60 3.90 17.23
N LEU A 95 17.94 3.21 16.14
CA LEU A 95 19.18 2.45 15.99
C LEU A 95 20.41 3.36 15.90
N ALA A 96 20.23 4.53 15.29
CA ALA A 96 21.27 5.54 15.16
C ALA A 96 20.65 6.94 15.18
N ILE A 97 21.34 7.86 15.84
CA ILE A 97 21.05 9.30 15.80
C ILE A 97 22.34 9.98 15.39
N TYR A 98 22.29 10.79 14.35
CA TYR A 98 23.45 11.51 13.84
C TYR A 98 23.04 12.90 13.32
N THR A 99 24.03 13.79 13.21
CA THR A 99 23.79 15.16 12.73
C THR A 99 24.45 15.35 11.38
N LEU A 100 23.69 15.83 10.40
CA LEU A 100 24.18 16.15 9.07
C LEU A 100 23.64 17.52 8.66
N GLY A 101 24.52 18.47 8.36
CA GLY A 101 24.12 19.81 7.93
C GLY A 101 23.27 20.58 8.96
N GLY A 102 23.44 20.33 10.26
CA GLY A 102 22.64 20.94 11.32
C GLY A 102 21.27 20.28 11.58
N LEU A 103 20.92 19.24 10.82
CA LEU A 103 19.71 18.45 11.04
C LEU A 103 20.04 17.20 11.87
N THR A 104 19.27 16.94 12.91
CA THR A 104 19.35 15.68 13.67
C THR A 104 18.51 14.61 13.00
N LEU A 105 19.15 13.59 12.48
CA LEU A 105 18.57 12.48 11.74
C LEU A 105 18.47 11.24 12.63
N GLN A 106 17.36 10.51 12.50
CA GLN A 106 17.09 9.32 13.31
C GLN A 106 16.75 8.14 12.41
N VAL A 107 17.53 7.07 12.53
CA VAL A 107 17.28 5.81 11.82
C VAL A 107 16.61 4.84 12.78
N SER A 108 15.39 4.39 12.48
CA SER A 108 14.67 3.39 13.28
C SER A 108 14.52 2.06 12.54
N SER A 109 14.35 0.98 13.31
CA SER A 109 14.11 -0.36 12.76
C SER A 109 12.88 -0.41 11.85
N ALA A 110 11.81 0.31 12.21
CA ALA A 110 10.59 0.39 11.41
C ALA A 110 10.85 1.05 10.05
N ARG A 111 11.59 2.18 10.03
CA ARG A 111 11.94 2.90 8.80
C ARG A 111 12.81 2.06 7.88
N LEU A 112 13.81 1.37 8.42
CA LEU A 112 14.68 0.48 7.64
C LEU A 112 13.90 -0.69 7.04
N LEU A 113 12.98 -1.29 7.80
CA LEU A 113 12.14 -2.37 7.28
C LEU A 113 11.23 -1.88 6.14
N ILE A 114 10.61 -0.71 6.30
CA ILE A 114 9.78 -0.11 5.23
C ILE A 114 10.65 0.24 4.03
N ALA A 115 11.83 0.85 4.22
CA ALA A 115 12.76 1.16 3.14
C ALA A 115 13.17 -0.09 2.35
N ALA A 116 13.50 -1.19 3.05
CA ALA A 116 13.81 -2.46 2.40
C ALA A 116 12.63 -2.99 1.57
N LEU A 117 11.40 -2.90 2.09
CA LEU A 117 10.21 -3.28 1.33
C LEU A 117 9.99 -2.39 0.09
N LEU A 118 10.23 -1.07 0.20
CA LEU A 118 10.16 -0.17 -0.95
C LEU A 118 11.13 -0.58 -2.06
N VAL A 119 12.38 -0.91 -1.70
CA VAL A 119 13.37 -1.42 -2.66
C VAL A 119 12.89 -2.73 -3.31
N VAL A 120 12.36 -3.66 -2.53
CA VAL A 120 11.79 -4.90 -3.08
C VAL A 120 10.66 -4.60 -4.08
N PHE A 121 9.78 -3.64 -3.78
CA PHE A 121 8.71 -3.25 -4.71
C PHE A 121 9.26 -2.62 -5.99
N VAL A 122 10.29 -1.77 -5.90
CA VAL A 122 10.98 -1.22 -7.08
C VAL A 122 11.54 -2.35 -7.94
N LEU A 123 12.20 -3.33 -7.33
CA LEU A 123 12.75 -4.48 -8.05
C LEU A 123 11.65 -5.31 -8.74
N VAL A 124 10.54 -5.59 -8.03
CA VAL A 124 9.38 -6.31 -8.61
C VAL A 124 8.78 -5.56 -9.80
N GLU A 125 8.72 -4.23 -9.75
CA GLU A 125 8.17 -3.41 -10.84
C GLU A 125 9.16 -3.24 -12.01
N TRP A 126 10.45 -3.15 -11.74
CA TRP A 126 11.46 -2.80 -12.75
C TRP A 126 12.06 -4.00 -13.48
N VAL A 127 12.13 -5.17 -12.82
CA VAL A 127 12.74 -6.36 -13.44
C VAL A 127 11.75 -7.03 -14.40
N PRO A 128 11.97 -6.97 -15.73
CA PRO A 128 11.00 -7.48 -16.71
C PRO A 128 10.72 -8.99 -16.57
N GLY A 129 11.72 -9.77 -16.18
CA GLY A 129 11.64 -11.22 -16.01
C GLY A 129 10.64 -11.67 -14.95
N TRP A 130 10.40 -10.87 -13.92
CA TRP A 130 9.43 -11.18 -12.86
C TRP A 130 7.99 -11.16 -13.37
N LYS A 131 7.70 -10.38 -14.39
CA LYS A 131 6.38 -10.33 -15.04
C LYS A 131 6.11 -11.54 -15.93
N ALA A 132 7.17 -12.19 -16.43
CA ALA A 132 7.08 -13.38 -17.27
C ALA A 132 6.94 -14.68 -16.46
N LEU A 133 7.25 -14.67 -15.15
CA LEU A 133 7.14 -15.85 -14.30
C LEU A 133 5.68 -16.28 -14.16
N THR A 134 5.31 -17.43 -14.72
CA THR A 134 4.00 -18.04 -14.48
C THR A 134 3.98 -18.64 -13.07
N VAL A 135 3.20 -18.06 -12.17
CA VAL A 135 3.03 -18.58 -10.81
C VAL A 135 1.88 -19.59 -10.82
N PRO A 136 2.14 -20.89 -10.62
CA PRO A 136 1.08 -21.89 -10.55
C PRO A 136 0.04 -21.53 -9.47
N ALA A 137 -1.22 -21.91 -9.70
CA ALA A 137 -2.32 -21.63 -8.75
C ALA A 137 -2.07 -22.18 -7.33
N ARG A 138 -1.25 -23.24 -7.21
CA ARG A 138 -0.84 -23.80 -5.91
C ARG A 138 -0.08 -22.80 -5.02
N TRP A 139 0.58 -21.79 -5.61
CA TRP A 139 1.35 -20.77 -4.89
C TRP A 139 0.51 -19.56 -4.45
N MET A 140 -0.81 -19.54 -4.74
CA MET A 140 -1.71 -18.47 -4.28
C MET A 140 -1.64 -18.22 -2.76
N PRO A 141 -1.59 -19.25 -1.89
CA PRO A 141 -1.44 -19.02 -0.45
C PRO A 141 -0.13 -18.32 -0.09
N LEU A 142 1.00 -18.70 -0.74
CA LEU A 142 2.28 -18.03 -0.53
C LEU A 142 2.23 -16.56 -0.98
N GLY A 143 1.62 -16.30 -2.15
CA GLY A 143 1.36 -14.93 -2.59
C GLY A 143 0.54 -14.13 -1.59
N GLY A 144 -0.45 -14.77 -0.96
CA GLY A 144 -1.23 -14.20 0.13
C GLY A 144 -0.35 -13.83 1.33
N VAL A 145 0.48 -14.76 1.80
CA VAL A 145 1.41 -14.49 2.93
C VAL A 145 2.35 -13.33 2.62
N LEU A 146 3.01 -13.34 1.47
CA LEU A 146 3.96 -12.28 1.08
C LEU A 146 3.27 -10.92 0.95
N SER A 147 2.12 -10.89 0.27
CA SER A 147 1.34 -9.68 0.08
C SER A 147 0.75 -9.15 1.40
N GLY A 148 0.30 -10.06 2.26
CA GLY A 148 -0.24 -9.72 3.58
C GLY A 148 0.83 -9.14 4.50
N LEU A 149 1.99 -9.79 4.63
CA LEU A 149 3.12 -9.29 5.42
C LEU A 149 3.54 -7.89 4.96
N ALA A 150 3.78 -7.72 3.67
CA ALA A 150 4.15 -6.43 3.10
C ALA A 150 3.06 -5.37 3.34
N GLY A 151 1.79 -5.72 3.13
CA GLY A 151 0.64 -4.86 3.39
C GLY A 151 0.51 -4.47 4.85
N GLY A 152 0.75 -5.41 5.77
CA GLY A 152 0.72 -5.16 7.22
C GLY A 152 1.85 -4.25 7.70
N VAL A 153 3.04 -4.35 7.13
CA VAL A 153 4.19 -3.52 7.52
C VAL A 153 4.14 -2.14 6.89
N SER A 154 3.89 -2.05 5.58
CA SER A 154 4.08 -0.81 4.83
C SER A 154 2.80 -0.25 4.21
N GLY A 155 1.71 -0.98 4.25
CA GLY A 155 0.49 -0.62 3.53
C GLY A 155 0.51 -0.93 2.03
N MET A 156 1.61 -1.48 1.51
CA MET A 156 1.85 -1.68 0.09
C MET A 156 1.66 -3.14 -0.33
N GLN A 157 0.43 -3.61 -0.32
CA GLN A 157 0.09 -4.99 -0.68
C GLN A 157 -0.14 -5.20 -2.19
N GLY A 158 -0.45 -4.11 -2.92
CA GLY A 158 -1.05 -4.16 -4.24
C GLY A 158 -0.18 -4.78 -5.31
N ALA A 159 1.11 -4.44 -5.37
CA ALA A 159 2.03 -4.92 -6.41
C ALA A 159 2.20 -6.45 -6.35
N LEU A 160 2.50 -6.99 -5.17
CA LEU A 160 2.63 -8.44 -4.97
C LEU A 160 1.32 -9.17 -5.27
N ARG A 161 0.19 -8.69 -4.73
CA ARG A 161 -1.12 -9.25 -5.03
C ARG A 161 -1.40 -9.29 -6.52
N SER A 162 -1.20 -8.18 -7.22
CA SER A 162 -1.44 -8.09 -8.66
C SER A 162 -0.54 -9.02 -9.46
N ALA A 163 0.72 -9.20 -9.06
CA ALA A 163 1.64 -10.12 -9.71
C ALA A 163 1.16 -11.58 -9.66
N PHE A 164 0.57 -12.01 -8.55
CA PHE A 164 0.00 -13.35 -8.41
C PHE A 164 -1.35 -13.48 -9.12
N LEU A 165 -2.25 -12.51 -8.96
CA LEU A 165 -3.60 -12.56 -9.51
C LEU A 165 -3.64 -12.41 -11.04
N ALA A 166 -2.70 -11.68 -11.66
CA ALA A 166 -2.66 -11.45 -13.10
C ALA A 166 -2.64 -12.76 -13.93
N ARG A 167 -2.29 -13.86 -13.29
CA ARG A 167 -2.13 -15.18 -13.92
C ARG A 167 -3.25 -16.15 -13.64
N ALA A 168 -4.28 -15.71 -12.95
CA ALA A 168 -5.42 -16.55 -12.60
C ALA A 168 -6.46 -16.69 -13.73
N GLY A 169 -6.15 -16.19 -14.95
CA GLY A 169 -7.04 -16.27 -16.10
C GLY A 169 -8.36 -15.53 -15.90
N MET A 170 -8.29 -14.32 -15.32
CA MET A 170 -9.44 -13.47 -15.08
C MET A 170 -9.46 -12.30 -16.07
N ASP A 171 -10.67 -11.90 -16.51
CA ASP A 171 -10.85 -10.63 -17.18
C ASP A 171 -10.56 -9.45 -16.24
N THR A 172 -10.38 -8.25 -16.80
CA THR A 172 -9.99 -7.06 -16.03
C THR A 172 -10.95 -6.74 -14.89
N THR A 173 -12.25 -6.88 -15.11
CA THR A 173 -13.27 -6.56 -14.08
C THR A 173 -13.18 -7.55 -12.93
N THR A 174 -13.13 -8.85 -13.21
CA THR A 174 -12.97 -9.92 -12.22
C THR A 174 -11.64 -9.81 -11.48
N PHE A 175 -10.55 -9.48 -12.18
CA PHE A 175 -9.24 -9.24 -11.59
C PHE A 175 -9.27 -8.10 -10.56
N VAL A 176 -9.81 -6.95 -10.94
CA VAL A 176 -9.91 -5.78 -10.03
C VAL A 176 -10.85 -6.08 -8.88
N ALA A 177 -12.02 -6.66 -9.12
CA ALA A 177 -12.99 -7.00 -8.07
C ALA A 177 -12.42 -8.00 -7.06
N THR A 178 -11.73 -9.05 -7.53
CA THR A 178 -11.05 -10.04 -6.68
C THR A 178 -9.94 -9.40 -5.86
N GLY A 179 -9.13 -8.56 -6.50
CA GLY A 179 -8.08 -7.80 -5.85
C GLY A 179 -8.60 -6.86 -4.77
N VAL A 180 -9.72 -6.18 -5.02
CA VAL A 180 -10.37 -5.27 -4.05
C VAL A 180 -10.95 -6.05 -2.86
N ALA A 181 -11.60 -7.20 -3.10
CA ALA A 181 -12.10 -8.05 -2.02
C ALA A 181 -10.97 -8.53 -1.09
N ILE A 182 -9.85 -8.98 -1.67
CA ILE A 182 -8.65 -9.35 -0.90
C ILE A 182 -8.08 -8.13 -0.15
N ALA A 183 -8.08 -6.95 -0.78
CA ALA A 183 -7.62 -5.72 -0.14
C ALA A 183 -8.43 -5.40 1.12
N CYS A 184 -9.76 -5.51 1.05
CA CYS A 184 -10.62 -5.30 2.21
C CYS A 184 -10.26 -6.25 3.38
N LEU A 185 -10.00 -7.53 3.10
CA LEU A 185 -9.59 -8.49 4.13
C LEU A 185 -8.27 -8.09 4.81
N ILE A 186 -7.26 -7.71 4.01
CA ILE A 186 -5.97 -7.28 4.53
C ILE A 186 -6.10 -5.97 5.29
N ASP A 187 -6.88 -5.02 4.78
CA ASP A 187 -7.03 -3.70 5.38
C ASP A 187 -7.78 -3.75 6.72
N VAL A 188 -8.84 -4.56 6.83
CA VAL A 188 -9.55 -4.79 8.12
C VAL A 188 -8.57 -5.25 9.19
N SER A 189 -7.72 -6.24 8.86
CA SER A 189 -6.80 -6.80 9.84
C SER A 189 -5.75 -5.78 10.30
N ARG A 190 -5.12 -5.08 9.37
CA ARG A 190 -4.04 -4.12 9.70
C ARG A 190 -4.55 -2.84 10.37
N VAL A 191 -5.69 -2.30 9.90
CA VAL A 191 -6.28 -1.10 10.50
C VAL A 191 -6.69 -1.38 11.95
N GLY A 192 -7.24 -2.57 12.23
CA GLY A 192 -7.53 -3.01 13.60
C GLY A 192 -6.28 -3.01 14.49
N VAL A 193 -5.15 -3.49 13.99
CA VAL A 193 -3.88 -3.47 14.75
C VAL A 193 -3.36 -2.03 14.90
N TYR A 194 -3.41 -1.21 13.83
CA TYR A 194 -2.95 0.18 13.89
C TYR A 194 -3.79 1.05 14.84
N ALA A 195 -5.06 0.70 15.07
CA ALA A 195 -5.87 1.39 16.06
C ALA A 195 -5.20 1.39 17.45
N SER A 196 -4.41 0.35 17.79
CA SER A 196 -3.63 0.33 19.01
C SER A 196 -2.52 1.39 19.08
N MET A 197 -2.07 1.92 17.94
CA MET A 197 -1.11 3.04 17.91
C MET A 197 -1.76 4.36 18.32
N LEU A 198 -3.07 4.52 18.03
CA LEU A 198 -3.82 5.74 18.33
C LEU A 198 -4.09 5.91 19.84
N THR A 199 -3.87 4.87 20.64
CA THR A 199 -3.93 4.94 22.10
C THR A 199 -2.65 5.50 22.72
N ARG A 200 -1.59 5.68 21.94
CA ARG A 200 -0.31 6.21 22.42
C ARG A 200 -0.37 7.75 22.52
N PRO A 201 0.24 8.35 23.57
CA PRO A 201 0.34 9.80 23.68
C PRO A 201 1.01 10.42 22.45
N GLY A 202 0.44 11.49 21.91
CA GLY A 202 0.98 12.21 20.75
C GLY A 202 0.72 11.57 19.39
N VAL A 203 0.04 10.44 19.32
CA VAL A 203 -0.38 9.80 18.06
C VAL A 203 -1.87 10.05 17.84
N SER A 204 -2.21 10.77 16.78
CA SER A 204 -3.60 11.02 16.40
C SER A 204 -3.75 10.96 14.87
N LEU A 205 -4.95 10.61 14.42
CA LEU A 205 -5.30 10.75 13.01
C LEU A 205 -5.70 12.20 12.73
N ASP A 206 -5.09 12.78 11.69
CA ASP A 206 -5.55 14.04 11.11
C ASP A 206 -6.84 13.77 10.33
N LEU A 207 -8.00 13.93 11.00
CA LEU A 207 -9.30 13.65 10.38
C LEU A 207 -9.58 14.50 9.14
N PRO A 208 -9.27 15.81 9.09
CA PRO A 208 -9.35 16.63 7.89
C PRO A 208 -8.55 16.04 6.72
N LEU A 209 -7.32 15.57 6.98
CA LEU A 209 -6.47 14.94 5.95
C LEU A 209 -7.06 13.63 5.47
N VAL A 210 -7.50 12.76 6.40
CA VAL A 210 -8.15 11.48 6.06
C VAL A 210 -9.40 11.71 5.22
N ALA A 211 -10.30 12.61 5.65
CA ALA A 211 -11.53 12.91 4.92
C ALA A 211 -11.25 13.43 3.51
N THR A 212 -10.30 14.38 3.39
CA THR A 212 -9.88 14.95 2.09
C THR A 212 -9.32 13.86 1.18
N ALA A 213 -8.44 13.00 1.69
CA ALA A 213 -7.84 11.91 0.92
C ALA A 213 -8.89 10.87 0.50
N VAL A 214 -9.85 10.52 1.36
CA VAL A 214 -10.93 9.57 1.06
C VAL A 214 -11.84 10.09 -0.03
N VAL A 215 -12.32 11.34 0.09
CA VAL A 215 -13.20 11.95 -0.94
C VAL A 215 -12.46 12.03 -2.28
N ALA A 216 -11.20 12.47 -2.27
CA ALA A 216 -10.38 12.52 -3.47
C ALA A 216 -10.12 11.13 -4.08
N ALA A 217 -9.90 10.11 -3.24
CA ALA A 217 -9.72 8.73 -3.69
C ALA A 217 -11.01 8.15 -4.31
N PHE A 218 -12.18 8.46 -3.76
CA PHE A 218 -13.46 8.07 -4.34
C PHE A 218 -13.68 8.72 -5.71
N ALA A 219 -13.43 10.03 -5.82
CA ALA A 219 -13.48 10.74 -7.10
C ALA A 219 -12.52 10.11 -8.12
N GLY A 220 -11.29 9.79 -7.71
CA GLY A 220 -10.32 9.10 -8.53
C GLY A 220 -10.77 7.71 -8.99
N ALA A 221 -11.41 6.93 -8.10
CA ALA A 221 -11.95 5.61 -8.46
C ALA A 221 -13.02 5.70 -9.55
N LEU A 222 -13.89 6.70 -9.46
CA LEU A 222 -14.94 6.93 -10.47
C LEU A 222 -14.35 7.43 -11.80
N ALA A 223 -13.41 8.39 -11.74
CA ALA A 223 -12.76 8.94 -12.92
C ALA A 223 -11.87 7.91 -13.64
N GLY A 224 -11.15 7.08 -12.89
CA GLY A 224 -10.22 6.10 -13.43
C GLY A 224 -10.86 5.14 -14.42
N ARG A 225 -12.09 4.71 -14.14
CA ARG A 225 -12.87 3.85 -15.03
C ARG A 225 -13.14 4.48 -16.41
N ARG A 226 -13.17 5.82 -16.50
CA ARG A 226 -13.56 6.54 -17.71
C ARG A 226 -12.38 7.05 -18.55
N TYR A 227 -11.25 7.37 -17.91
CA TYR A 227 -10.19 8.15 -18.56
C TYR A 227 -8.83 7.44 -18.67
N LEU A 228 -8.57 6.38 -17.92
CA LEU A 228 -7.21 5.82 -17.80
C LEU A 228 -6.85 4.70 -18.76
N GLU A 229 -7.77 4.24 -19.60
CA GLU A 229 -7.47 3.23 -20.63
C GLU A 229 -6.43 3.69 -21.66
N ARG A 230 -6.10 5.00 -21.69
CA ARG A 230 -5.20 5.63 -22.66
C ARG A 230 -3.79 5.94 -22.14
N LEU A 231 -3.49 5.73 -20.86
CA LEU A 231 -2.17 6.07 -20.32
C LEU A 231 -1.13 4.98 -20.60
N ALA A 232 0.06 5.42 -21.00
CA ALA A 232 1.23 4.53 -21.14
C ALA A 232 1.67 4.04 -19.74
N MET A 233 1.23 2.84 -19.37
CA MET A 233 1.49 2.24 -18.04
C MET A 233 2.99 2.10 -17.71
N THR A 234 3.85 2.04 -18.71
CA THR A 234 5.32 2.02 -18.54
C THR A 234 5.84 3.29 -17.89
N THR A 235 5.43 4.46 -18.37
CA THR A 235 5.86 5.75 -17.80
C THR A 235 5.39 5.91 -16.35
N VAL A 236 4.13 5.55 -16.09
CA VAL A 236 3.54 5.61 -14.75
C VAL A 236 4.33 4.72 -13.78
N ARG A 237 4.65 3.48 -14.17
CA ARG A 237 5.43 2.54 -13.35
C ARG A 237 6.85 3.05 -13.07
N SER A 238 7.51 3.64 -14.07
CA SER A 238 8.84 4.21 -13.87
C SER A 238 8.83 5.38 -12.90
N LEU A 239 7.84 6.27 -12.98
CA LEU A 239 7.68 7.37 -12.02
C LEU A 239 7.43 6.85 -10.60
N ILE A 240 6.57 5.84 -10.45
CA ILE A 240 6.33 5.18 -9.15
C ILE A 240 7.63 4.59 -8.61
N ALA A 241 8.39 3.85 -9.43
CA ALA A 241 9.63 3.22 -9.01
C ALA A 241 10.68 4.25 -8.54
N VAL A 242 10.82 5.37 -9.27
CA VAL A 242 11.72 6.46 -8.85
C VAL A 242 11.26 7.07 -7.52
N LEU A 243 9.98 7.37 -7.37
CA LEU A 243 9.44 7.91 -6.11
C LEU A 243 9.70 6.95 -4.94
N LEU A 244 9.44 5.66 -5.11
CA LEU A 244 9.67 4.65 -4.07
C LEU A 244 11.16 4.53 -3.71
N LEU A 245 12.06 4.63 -4.70
CA LEU A 245 13.50 4.58 -4.45
C LEU A 245 13.98 5.80 -3.66
N VAL A 246 13.55 7.01 -4.06
CA VAL A 246 13.85 8.25 -3.32
C VAL A 246 13.36 8.14 -1.88
N MET A 247 12.14 7.66 -1.68
CA MET A 247 11.57 7.46 -0.33
C MET A 247 12.34 6.40 0.48
N ALA A 248 12.74 5.28 -0.15
CA ALA A 248 13.53 4.26 0.51
C ALA A 248 14.87 4.82 1.02
N ILE A 249 15.55 5.62 0.19
CA ILE A 249 16.81 6.28 0.55
C ILE A 249 16.56 7.29 1.69
N ALA A 250 15.54 8.12 1.59
CA ALA A 250 15.20 9.13 2.60
C ALA A 250 14.87 8.48 3.97
N MET A 251 14.09 7.40 3.97
CA MET A 251 13.80 6.63 5.20
C MET A 251 15.03 5.95 5.77
N ALA A 252 15.86 5.32 4.94
CA ALA A 252 17.09 4.66 5.38
C ALA A 252 18.10 5.67 5.93
N ALA A 253 18.12 6.89 5.40
CA ALA A 253 18.93 7.99 5.90
C ALA A 253 18.30 8.73 7.10
N GLY A 254 17.12 8.33 7.59
CA GLY A 254 16.48 8.99 8.73
C GLY A 254 15.98 10.42 8.46
N LEU A 255 15.82 10.79 7.17
CA LEU A 255 15.28 12.09 6.74
C LEU A 255 13.76 12.18 6.91
N LEU A 256 13.09 11.04 7.02
CA LEU A 256 11.64 10.89 7.15
C LEU A 256 11.29 10.05 8.36
#